data_bf7f18e66fbd22f4a0b3e76626162807
#
_entry.id   bf7f18e66fbd22f4a0b3e76626162807
#
_cell.length_a   1.000
_cell.length_b   1.000
_cell.length_c   1.000
_cell.angle_alpha   90.00
_cell.angle_beta   90.00
_cell.angle_gamma   90.00
#
_symmetry.space_group_name_H-M   'P 1'
#
loop_
_entity.id
_entity.type
_entity.pdbx_description
1 polymer ?
#
loop_
_entity_poly.entity_id
_entity_poly.type
_entity_poly.pdbx_seq_one_letter_code
_entity_poly.pdbx_strand_id
1 'polypeptide(L)'
;FMRPDVLISYLFPHVEMEWFIQGYAIFEILLGGGLLYYWLHRKGFSDFTSFACGFFYLSANCFFQAHRQIMFVNYLPFLLLAFLCLDRIFEHQEQDVYHIRPHIGLILSLFFCILHSFYFFPSCFLACILYISHLLPEHLKNVPARMQKKRKCKIWWNYIVDVSFAVSMNLFLLLPTGLSILGNKKDTGDSTSLLKILGVNPTLDSILYSPYGCGLTLFCLYALFLCIREKKTRKLAIAVFVLLFFDIFYWILNATLYVRPKCLIPFLPLILYLAAQALEGLRQKKIRHSLPLALLCAIPVIVQLIFLLHNQQIRHLVTADLVLLLVCASLGVFLEEKEITIPVSCWWINLGGLVLLLAIPSMLYLTKGQEEHYATIADESRDYFSREDLEACC
;
A
#
# COMPACT_ATOMS: atom_id res chain seq x y z
N PHE A 1 15.32 8.59 17.16
CA PHE A 1 16.08 7.69 18.07
C PHE A 1 15.25 6.52 18.64
N MET A 2 13.92 6.59 18.64
CA MET A 2 13.03 5.55 19.22
C MET A 2 12.47 4.57 18.19
N ARG A 3 12.92 4.61 16.96
CA ARG A 3 12.46 3.65 15.92
C ARG A 3 13.00 2.27 16.24
N PRO A 4 12.23 1.19 16.03
CA PRO A 4 12.63 -0.18 16.35
C PRO A 4 13.91 -0.63 15.63
N ASP A 5 14.10 -0.25 14.37
CA ASP A 5 15.32 -0.53 13.61
C ASP A 5 16.56 0.06 14.27
N VAL A 6 16.47 1.32 14.75
CA VAL A 6 17.58 1.96 15.47
C VAL A 6 17.82 1.30 16.84
N LEU A 7 16.74 0.97 17.57
CA LEU A 7 16.88 0.33 18.88
C LEU A 7 17.49 -1.07 18.77
N ILE A 8 17.08 -1.84 17.77
CA ILE A 8 17.61 -3.19 17.54
C ILE A 8 19.07 -3.12 17.08
N SER A 9 19.49 -2.09 16.33
CA SER A 9 20.89 -1.96 15.89
C SER A 9 21.89 -1.90 17.05
N TYR A 10 21.48 -1.37 18.21
CA TYR A 10 22.34 -1.36 19.42
C TYR A 10 22.65 -2.76 19.96
N LEU A 11 21.86 -3.78 19.61
CA LEU A 11 22.16 -5.17 19.94
C LEU A 11 23.25 -5.76 19.05
N PHE A 12 23.61 -5.10 17.96
CA PHE A 12 24.58 -5.54 16.97
C PHE A 12 25.68 -4.49 16.74
N PRO A 13 26.45 -4.11 17.78
CA PRO A 13 27.40 -2.98 17.71
C PRO A 13 28.56 -3.20 16.71
N HIS A 14 28.77 -4.45 16.26
CA HIS A 14 29.83 -4.78 15.30
C HIS A 14 29.37 -4.70 13.84
N VAL A 15 28.06 -4.45 13.60
CA VAL A 15 27.49 -4.29 12.26
C VAL A 15 27.39 -2.81 11.96
N GLU A 16 27.95 -2.37 10.85
CA GLU A 16 27.80 -0.99 10.39
C GLU A 16 26.32 -0.66 10.20
N MET A 17 25.91 0.53 10.64
CA MET A 17 24.52 0.97 10.64
C MET A 17 23.89 0.90 9.23
N GLU A 18 24.67 1.17 8.19
CA GLU A 18 24.22 1.11 6.80
C GLU A 18 23.75 -0.31 6.42
N TRP A 19 24.57 -1.31 6.68
CA TRP A 19 24.23 -2.71 6.41
C TRP A 19 23.08 -3.21 7.28
N PHE A 20 23.05 -2.74 8.53
CA PHE A 20 21.93 -3.07 9.42
C PHE A 20 20.61 -2.53 8.91
N ILE A 21 20.53 -1.25 8.50
CA ILE A 21 19.30 -0.62 7.99
C ILE A 21 18.84 -1.31 6.70
N GLN A 22 19.76 -1.63 5.80
CA GLN A 22 19.43 -2.33 4.55
C GLN A 22 18.90 -3.75 4.83
N GLY A 23 19.60 -4.51 5.69
CA GLY A 23 19.17 -5.86 6.09
C GLY A 23 17.81 -5.85 6.78
N TYR A 24 17.57 -4.89 7.66
CA TYR A 24 16.29 -4.71 8.33
C TYR A 24 15.17 -4.37 7.34
N ALA A 25 15.42 -3.47 6.38
CA ALA A 25 14.45 -3.14 5.33
C ALA A 25 14.07 -4.36 4.48
N ILE A 26 15.07 -5.14 4.04
CA ILE A 26 14.83 -6.35 3.25
C ILE A 26 14.02 -7.37 4.08
N PHE A 27 14.38 -7.56 5.35
CA PHE A 27 13.67 -8.46 6.26
C PHE A 27 12.19 -8.05 6.38
N GLU A 28 11.90 -6.77 6.60
CA GLU A 28 10.51 -6.30 6.75
C GLU A 28 9.70 -6.40 5.46
N ILE A 29 10.31 -6.16 4.30
CA ILE A 29 9.64 -6.35 3.01
C ILE A 29 9.27 -7.82 2.80
N LEU A 30 10.20 -8.74 3.06
CA LEU A 30 9.95 -10.19 2.96
C LEU A 30 8.92 -10.66 3.99
N LEU A 31 9.01 -10.18 5.23
CA LEU A 31 8.02 -10.46 6.28
C LEU A 31 6.63 -9.97 5.87
N GLY A 32 6.53 -8.77 5.32
CA GLY A 32 5.27 -8.21 4.81
C GLY A 32 4.67 -9.05 3.69
N GLY A 33 5.48 -9.49 2.71
CA GLY A 33 5.05 -10.38 1.64
C GLY A 33 4.54 -11.73 2.17
N GLY A 34 5.28 -12.32 3.13
CA GLY A 34 4.87 -13.57 3.80
C GLY A 34 3.59 -13.41 4.62
N LEU A 35 3.43 -12.30 5.36
CA LEU A 35 2.21 -11.99 6.11
C LEU A 35 1.02 -11.75 5.18
N LEU A 36 1.20 -11.09 4.05
CA LEU A 36 0.16 -10.90 3.05
C LEU A 36 -0.30 -12.25 2.46
N TYR A 37 0.66 -13.11 2.06
CA TYR A 37 0.36 -14.47 1.62
C TYR A 37 -0.45 -15.22 2.69
N TYR A 38 0.02 -15.25 3.93
CA TYR A 38 -0.64 -15.94 5.03
C TYR A 38 -2.05 -15.39 5.30
N TRP A 39 -2.21 -14.07 5.27
CA TRP A 39 -3.50 -13.42 5.46
C TRP A 39 -4.51 -13.80 4.39
N LEU A 40 -4.11 -13.74 3.11
CA LEU A 40 -4.96 -14.09 1.99
C LEU A 40 -5.30 -15.60 1.99
N HIS A 41 -4.30 -16.46 2.22
CA HIS A 41 -4.54 -17.90 2.34
C HIS A 41 -5.53 -18.23 3.46
N ARG A 42 -5.40 -17.59 4.61
CA ARG A 42 -6.36 -17.73 5.73
C ARG A 42 -7.77 -17.23 5.38
N LYS A 43 -7.91 -16.28 4.47
CA LYS A 43 -9.21 -15.82 3.92
C LYS A 43 -9.84 -16.81 2.94
N GLY A 44 -9.18 -17.92 2.65
CA GLY A 44 -9.66 -18.99 1.77
C GLY A 44 -9.33 -18.78 0.29
N PHE A 45 -8.40 -17.87 -0.02
CA PHE A 45 -7.85 -17.80 -1.38
C PHE A 45 -6.93 -18.98 -1.65
N SER A 46 -6.83 -19.38 -2.91
CA SER A 46 -5.90 -20.44 -3.31
C SER A 46 -4.45 -20.02 -3.12
N ASP A 47 -3.55 -21.00 -3.02
CA ASP A 47 -2.11 -20.77 -2.90
C ASP A 47 -1.59 -19.93 -4.05
N PHE A 48 -2.06 -20.20 -5.29
CA PHE A 48 -1.69 -19.41 -6.47
C PHE A 48 -2.05 -17.92 -6.28
N THR A 49 -3.30 -17.61 -5.91
CA THR A 49 -3.77 -16.23 -5.74
C THR A 49 -3.04 -15.53 -4.61
N SER A 50 -2.85 -16.21 -3.48
CA SER A 50 -2.14 -15.67 -2.32
C SER A 50 -0.67 -15.39 -2.65
N PHE A 51 -0.02 -16.29 -3.37
CA PHE A 51 1.36 -16.14 -3.82
C PHE A 51 1.50 -15.01 -4.86
N ALA A 52 0.60 -14.95 -5.85
CA ALA A 52 0.57 -13.89 -6.85
C ALA A 52 0.49 -12.50 -6.20
N CYS A 53 -0.41 -12.33 -5.23
CA CYS A 53 -0.53 -11.06 -4.51
C CYS A 53 0.68 -10.76 -3.61
N GLY A 54 1.31 -11.78 -3.02
CA GLY A 54 2.60 -11.66 -2.34
C GLY A 54 3.70 -11.13 -3.27
N PHE A 55 3.75 -11.62 -4.51
CA PHE A 55 4.67 -11.11 -5.53
C PHE A 55 4.36 -9.67 -5.95
N PHE A 56 3.09 -9.32 -6.14
CA PHE A 56 2.70 -7.93 -6.40
C PHE A 56 3.11 -7.00 -5.25
N TYR A 57 3.02 -7.48 -4.01
CA TYR A 57 3.52 -6.75 -2.86
C TYR A 57 5.03 -6.53 -2.94
N LEU A 58 5.81 -7.61 -3.10
CA LEU A 58 7.27 -7.55 -3.15
C LEU A 58 7.80 -6.72 -4.32
N SER A 59 7.08 -6.66 -5.44
CA SER A 59 7.44 -5.90 -6.64
C SER A 59 6.84 -4.49 -6.69
N ALA A 60 6.11 -4.07 -5.66
CA ALA A 60 5.53 -2.73 -5.61
C ALA A 60 6.63 -1.65 -5.52
N ASN A 61 6.53 -0.63 -6.38
CA ASN A 61 7.59 0.39 -6.50
C ASN A 61 7.79 1.22 -5.22
N CYS A 62 6.81 1.28 -4.32
CA CYS A 62 6.98 1.96 -3.03
C CYS A 62 8.14 1.39 -2.18
N PHE A 63 8.46 0.10 -2.34
CA PHE A 63 9.58 -0.52 -1.62
C PHE A 63 10.95 -0.07 -2.13
N PHE A 64 11.05 0.39 -3.36
CA PHE A 64 12.30 0.91 -3.91
C PHE A 64 12.71 2.24 -3.30
N GLN A 65 11.78 2.98 -2.69
CA GLN A 65 12.10 4.14 -1.87
C GLN A 65 12.58 3.77 -0.45
N ALA A 66 12.44 2.51 -0.05
CA ALA A 66 12.80 2.08 1.29
C ALA A 66 14.29 2.29 1.61
N HIS A 67 15.19 2.20 0.62
CA HIS A 67 16.61 2.45 0.85
C HIS A 67 16.93 3.93 1.15
N ARG A 68 16.07 4.87 0.71
CA ARG A 68 16.21 6.31 1.03
C ARG A 68 15.38 6.71 2.23
N GLN A 69 14.17 6.16 2.35
CA GLN A 69 13.20 6.54 3.38
C GLN A 69 12.42 5.30 3.84
N ILE A 70 13.09 4.42 4.57
CA ILE A 70 12.53 3.16 5.09
C ILE A 70 11.20 3.35 5.83
N MET A 71 10.98 4.52 6.44
CA MET A 71 9.74 4.87 7.13
C MET A 71 8.48 4.84 6.24
N PHE A 72 8.63 4.76 4.91
CA PHE A 72 7.49 4.71 4.00
C PHE A 72 6.82 3.33 3.97
N VAL A 73 7.52 2.27 4.35
CA VAL A 73 7.08 0.90 4.15
C VAL A 73 7.24 0.00 5.37
N ASN A 74 8.12 0.32 6.32
CA ASN A 74 8.48 -0.55 7.44
C ASN A 74 7.37 -0.78 8.49
N TYR A 75 6.26 -0.05 8.42
CA TYR A 75 5.07 -0.27 9.23
C TYR A 75 4.08 -1.28 8.59
N LEU A 76 4.22 -1.58 7.29
CA LEU A 76 3.27 -2.43 6.55
C LEU A 76 3.12 -3.86 7.12
N PRO A 77 4.18 -4.54 7.59
CA PRO A 77 4.02 -5.84 8.25
C PRO A 77 3.11 -5.76 9.48
N PHE A 78 3.23 -4.69 10.27
CA PHE A 78 2.39 -4.48 11.45
C PHE A 78 0.95 -4.13 11.08
N LEU A 79 0.73 -3.41 9.99
CA LEU A 79 -0.62 -3.18 9.47
C LEU A 79 -1.28 -4.49 9.00
N LEU A 80 -0.53 -5.40 8.38
CA LEU A 80 -1.03 -6.74 8.03
C LEU A 80 -1.34 -7.59 9.27
N LEU A 81 -0.52 -7.50 10.33
CA LEU A 81 -0.84 -8.11 11.62
C LEU A 81 -2.10 -7.51 12.22
N ALA A 82 -2.32 -6.20 12.10
CA ALA A 82 -3.57 -5.56 12.54
C ALA A 82 -4.78 -6.13 11.79
N PHE A 83 -4.71 -6.35 10.47
CA PHE A 83 -5.79 -7.00 9.71
C PHE A 83 -6.04 -8.44 10.15
N LEU A 84 -4.99 -9.21 10.42
CA LEU A 84 -5.11 -10.56 10.98
C LEU A 84 -5.77 -10.57 12.37
N CYS A 85 -5.45 -9.59 13.22
CA CYS A 85 -6.08 -9.43 14.53
C CYS A 85 -7.55 -9.04 14.40
N LEU A 86 -7.89 -8.14 13.46
CA LEU A 86 -9.27 -7.79 13.17
C LEU A 86 -10.07 -9.01 12.70
N ASP A 87 -9.54 -9.84 11.80
CA ASP A 87 -10.20 -11.09 11.40
C ASP A 87 -10.51 -11.98 12.60
N ARG A 88 -9.54 -12.18 13.50
CA ARG A 88 -9.74 -12.97 14.71
C ARG A 88 -10.77 -12.37 15.64
N ILE A 89 -10.82 -11.05 15.78
CA ILE A 89 -11.85 -10.37 16.58
C ILE A 89 -13.23 -10.67 16.01
N PHE A 90 -13.40 -10.60 14.69
CA PHE A 90 -14.67 -10.93 14.05
C PHE A 90 -15.06 -12.41 14.19
N GLU A 91 -14.11 -13.35 14.00
CA GLU A 91 -14.32 -14.79 14.18
C GLU A 91 -14.80 -15.13 15.61
N HIS A 92 -14.15 -14.57 16.63
CA HIS A 92 -14.54 -14.81 18.02
C HIS A 92 -15.88 -14.18 18.40
N GLN A 93 -16.21 -13.04 17.81
CA GLN A 93 -17.52 -12.42 18.04
C GLN A 93 -18.67 -13.21 17.41
N GLU A 94 -18.42 -14.02 16.37
CA GLU A 94 -19.42 -14.97 15.85
C GLU A 94 -19.77 -16.06 16.87
N GLN A 95 -18.80 -16.44 17.69
CA GLN A 95 -18.96 -17.46 18.74
C GLN A 95 -19.49 -16.88 20.07
N ASP A 96 -19.83 -15.57 20.12
CA ASP A 96 -20.21 -14.83 21.33
C ASP A 96 -19.20 -14.93 22.51
N VAL A 97 -17.94 -15.27 22.21
CA VAL A 97 -16.85 -15.38 23.18
C VAL A 97 -15.96 -14.13 23.09
N TYR A 98 -15.76 -13.46 24.23
CA TYR A 98 -14.80 -12.36 24.29
C TYR A 98 -13.39 -12.90 24.54
N HIS A 99 -12.51 -12.73 23.58
CA HIS A 99 -11.10 -13.05 23.72
C HIS A 99 -10.26 -11.77 23.71
N ILE A 100 -9.51 -11.54 24.78
CA ILE A 100 -8.66 -10.36 24.92
C ILE A 100 -7.42 -10.41 24.00
N ARG A 101 -6.91 -11.60 23.70
CA ARG A 101 -5.66 -11.78 22.94
C ARG A 101 -5.65 -11.08 21.57
N PRO A 102 -6.69 -11.18 20.70
CA PRO A 102 -6.71 -10.45 19.43
C PRO A 102 -6.75 -8.93 19.61
N HIS A 103 -7.40 -8.42 20.68
CA HIS A 103 -7.39 -6.99 21.00
C HIS A 103 -6.00 -6.51 21.40
N ILE A 104 -5.29 -7.25 22.27
CA ILE A 104 -3.88 -6.95 22.59
C ILE A 104 -3.02 -6.99 21.33
N GLY A 105 -3.21 -8.00 20.48
CA GLY A 105 -2.51 -8.10 19.20
C GLY A 105 -2.75 -6.89 18.30
N LEU A 106 -3.99 -6.40 18.21
CA LEU A 106 -4.36 -5.21 17.45
C LEU A 106 -3.71 -3.95 18.04
N ILE A 107 -3.76 -3.76 19.36
CA ILE A 107 -3.13 -2.64 20.07
C ILE A 107 -1.63 -2.62 19.80
N LEU A 108 -0.93 -3.75 19.94
CA LEU A 108 0.50 -3.86 19.70
C LEU A 108 0.85 -3.63 18.23
N SER A 109 0.06 -4.15 17.31
CA SER A 109 0.27 -3.93 15.88
C SER A 109 0.15 -2.44 15.52
N LEU A 110 -0.87 -1.75 16.01
CA LEU A 110 -1.04 -0.31 15.82
C LEU A 110 0.01 0.52 16.56
N PHE A 111 0.44 0.08 17.75
CA PHE A 111 1.55 0.69 18.47
C PHE A 111 2.83 0.69 17.62
N PHE A 112 3.18 -0.46 17.03
CA PHE A 112 4.35 -0.56 16.15
C PHE A 112 4.18 0.20 14.83
N CYS A 113 2.96 0.28 14.27
CA CYS A 113 2.71 1.17 13.12
C CYS A 113 3.07 2.62 13.44
N ILE A 114 2.66 3.14 14.60
CA ILE A 114 2.96 4.51 15.03
C ILE A 114 4.47 4.67 15.27
N LEU A 115 5.09 3.71 15.95
CA LEU A 115 6.49 3.77 16.35
C LEU A 115 7.44 3.76 15.13
N HIS A 116 7.11 2.99 14.09
CA HIS A 116 7.85 2.98 12.83
C HIS A 116 7.61 4.24 12.01
N SER A 117 6.35 4.69 11.94
CA SER A 117 6.01 5.89 11.17
C SER A 117 4.72 6.54 11.65
N PHE A 118 4.84 7.46 12.61
CA PHE A 118 3.72 8.25 13.09
C PHE A 118 3.02 9.02 11.96
N TYR A 119 3.76 9.38 10.92
CA TYR A 119 3.25 10.11 9.77
C TYR A 119 2.18 9.34 8.97
N PHE A 120 2.37 8.03 8.80
CA PHE A 120 1.44 7.18 8.05
C PHE A 120 0.32 6.58 8.91
N PHE A 121 0.36 6.79 10.22
CA PHE A 121 -0.64 6.23 11.13
C PHE A 121 -2.09 6.64 10.79
N PRO A 122 -2.43 7.92 10.44
CA PRO A 122 -3.79 8.27 10.05
C PRO A 122 -4.30 7.44 8.88
N SER A 123 -3.44 7.15 7.91
CA SER A 123 -3.79 6.29 6.76
C SER A 123 -3.93 4.82 7.16
N CYS A 124 -3.08 4.30 8.06
CA CYS A 124 -3.22 2.96 8.63
C CYS A 124 -4.55 2.82 9.40
N PHE A 125 -4.89 3.83 10.20
CA PHE A 125 -6.15 3.89 10.91
C PHE A 125 -7.36 3.85 9.97
N LEU A 126 -7.33 4.67 8.91
CA LEU A 126 -8.39 4.68 7.89
C LEU A 126 -8.46 3.35 7.12
N ALA A 127 -7.32 2.72 6.81
CA ALA A 127 -7.30 1.40 6.18
C ALA A 127 -7.99 0.33 7.06
N CYS A 128 -7.75 0.35 8.37
CA CYS A 128 -8.47 -0.53 9.32
C CYS A 128 -9.97 -0.22 9.36
N ILE A 129 -10.37 1.06 9.34
CA ILE A 129 -11.80 1.46 9.28
C ILE A 129 -12.48 0.90 8.03
N LEU A 130 -11.84 1.05 6.86
CA LEU A 130 -12.36 0.51 5.60
C LEU A 130 -12.48 -1.01 5.65
N TYR A 131 -11.48 -1.68 6.23
CA TYR A 131 -11.50 -3.12 6.38
C TYR A 131 -12.60 -3.61 7.31
N ILE A 132 -12.78 -2.98 8.49
CA ILE A 132 -13.89 -3.25 9.42
C ILE A 132 -15.23 -3.04 8.72
N SER A 133 -15.37 -1.92 7.98
CA SER A 133 -16.59 -1.58 7.24
C SER A 133 -16.92 -2.61 6.16
N HIS A 134 -15.91 -3.26 5.59
CA HIS A 134 -16.05 -4.34 4.62
C HIS A 134 -16.49 -5.66 5.26
N LEU A 135 -15.94 -6.02 6.43
CA LEU A 135 -16.28 -7.26 7.14
C LEU A 135 -17.66 -7.21 7.80
N LEU A 136 -18.06 -6.03 8.27
CA LEU A 136 -19.23 -5.81 9.09
C LEU A 136 -20.57 -6.33 8.50
N PRO A 137 -20.89 -6.11 7.21
CA PRO A 137 -22.15 -6.60 6.63
C PRO A 137 -22.28 -8.13 6.63
N GLU A 138 -21.18 -8.84 6.36
CA GLU A 138 -21.16 -10.30 6.35
C GLU A 138 -21.33 -10.84 7.77
N HIS A 139 -20.63 -10.25 8.73
CA HIS A 139 -20.72 -10.59 10.14
C HIS A 139 -22.13 -10.34 10.74
N LEU A 140 -22.83 -9.29 10.29
CA LEU A 140 -24.16 -8.97 10.78
C LEU A 140 -25.30 -9.75 10.08
N LYS A 141 -25.00 -10.47 8.99
CA LYS A 141 -26.00 -11.15 8.19
C LYS A 141 -26.84 -12.16 9.01
N ASN A 142 -26.18 -12.89 9.90
CA ASN A 142 -26.82 -13.92 10.74
C ASN A 142 -27.31 -13.39 12.10
N VAL A 143 -27.16 -12.08 12.34
CA VAL A 143 -27.57 -11.45 13.62
C VAL A 143 -29.00 -10.93 13.48
N PRO A 144 -29.91 -11.20 14.44
CA PRO A 144 -31.27 -10.65 14.43
C PRO A 144 -31.26 -9.12 14.30
N ALA A 145 -32.14 -8.56 13.47
CA ALA A 145 -32.18 -7.13 13.14
C ALA A 145 -32.19 -6.23 14.39
N ARG A 146 -32.92 -6.67 15.46
CA ARG A 146 -33.00 -5.96 16.74
C ARG A 146 -31.64 -5.81 17.43
N MET A 147 -30.69 -6.75 17.22
CA MET A 147 -29.37 -6.76 17.85
C MET A 147 -28.26 -6.19 16.97
N GLN A 148 -28.49 -6.05 15.66
CA GLN A 148 -27.46 -5.60 14.70
C GLN A 148 -26.87 -4.24 15.08
N LYS A 149 -27.74 -3.26 15.45
CA LYS A 149 -27.29 -1.92 15.85
C LYS A 149 -26.37 -1.98 17.07
N LYS A 150 -26.76 -2.74 18.10
CA LYS A 150 -25.97 -2.89 19.34
C LYS A 150 -24.62 -3.56 19.06
N ARG A 151 -24.61 -4.63 18.24
CA ARG A 151 -23.39 -5.36 17.88
C ARG A 151 -22.46 -4.48 17.04
N LYS A 152 -23.00 -3.73 16.08
CA LYS A 152 -22.25 -2.74 15.30
C LYS A 152 -21.59 -1.68 16.19
N CYS A 153 -22.35 -1.07 17.11
CA CYS A 153 -21.80 -0.09 18.04
C CYS A 153 -20.69 -0.70 18.92
N LYS A 154 -20.86 -1.94 19.40
CA LYS A 154 -19.84 -2.63 20.21
C LYS A 154 -18.53 -2.84 19.44
N ILE A 155 -18.61 -3.26 18.17
CA ILE A 155 -17.42 -3.45 17.30
C ILE A 155 -16.65 -2.13 17.15
N TRP A 156 -17.36 -1.05 16.81
CA TRP A 156 -16.74 0.27 16.64
C TRP A 156 -16.18 0.80 17.94
N TRP A 157 -16.89 0.61 19.05
CA TRP A 157 -16.42 1.04 20.37
C TRP A 157 -15.13 0.31 20.77
N ASN A 158 -15.08 -1.01 20.61
CA ASN A 158 -13.88 -1.79 20.90
C ASN A 158 -12.70 -1.32 20.04
N TYR A 159 -12.93 -1.09 18.75
CA TYR A 159 -11.87 -0.57 17.86
C TYR A 159 -11.36 0.81 18.32
N ILE A 160 -12.25 1.73 18.68
CA ILE A 160 -11.87 3.06 19.19
C ILE A 160 -11.04 2.91 20.47
N VAL A 161 -11.45 2.03 21.39
CA VAL A 161 -10.70 1.75 22.61
C VAL A 161 -9.32 1.18 22.31
N ASP A 162 -9.21 0.18 21.44
CA ASP A 162 -7.93 -0.43 21.04
C ASP A 162 -6.98 0.62 20.42
N VAL A 163 -7.48 1.46 19.52
CA VAL A 163 -6.72 2.56 18.93
C VAL A 163 -6.29 3.58 19.99
N SER A 164 -7.19 3.94 20.92
CA SER A 164 -6.87 4.89 21.98
C SER A 164 -5.74 4.39 22.87
N PHE A 165 -5.71 3.09 23.17
CA PHE A 165 -4.60 2.47 23.90
C PHE A 165 -3.29 2.53 23.09
N ALA A 166 -3.31 2.18 21.82
CA ALA A 166 -2.13 2.24 20.95
C ALA A 166 -1.56 3.67 20.84
N VAL A 167 -2.42 4.67 20.69
CA VAL A 167 -2.05 6.10 20.68
C VAL A 167 -1.49 6.52 22.03
N SER A 168 -2.15 6.15 23.14
CA SER A 168 -1.70 6.52 24.50
C SER A 168 -0.32 5.95 24.82
N MET A 169 -0.03 4.72 24.39
CA MET A 169 1.29 4.11 24.52
C MET A 169 2.38 4.84 23.73
N ASN A 170 2.02 5.56 22.66
CA ASN A 170 2.94 6.34 21.83
C ASN A 170 2.96 7.86 22.17
N LEU A 171 2.31 8.32 23.24
CA LEU A 171 2.27 9.74 23.59
C LEU A 171 3.66 10.33 23.81
N PHE A 172 4.62 9.55 24.30
CA PHE A 172 6.01 9.99 24.45
C PHE A 172 6.67 10.41 23.12
N LEU A 173 6.22 9.85 22.00
CA LEU A 173 6.65 10.21 20.64
C LEU A 173 5.74 11.26 20.00
N LEU A 174 4.43 11.04 20.08
CA LEU A 174 3.43 11.85 19.38
C LEU A 174 3.32 13.27 19.96
N LEU A 175 3.40 13.41 21.29
CA LEU A 175 3.23 14.70 21.94
C LEU A 175 4.38 15.69 21.61
N PRO A 176 5.67 15.33 21.79
CA PRO A 176 6.77 16.23 21.41
C PRO A 176 6.77 16.54 19.92
N THR A 177 6.49 15.53 19.07
CA THR A 177 6.45 15.72 17.62
C THR A 177 5.31 16.65 17.21
N GLY A 178 4.11 16.46 17.77
CA GLY A 178 2.96 17.32 17.52
C GLY A 178 3.22 18.78 17.95
N LEU A 179 3.78 18.99 19.14
CA LEU A 179 4.15 20.31 19.63
C LEU A 179 5.21 20.98 18.75
N SER A 180 6.21 20.21 18.29
CA SER A 180 7.24 20.72 17.36
C SER A 180 6.65 21.13 16.01
N ILE A 181 5.72 20.34 15.44
CA ILE A 181 5.03 20.69 14.19
C ILE A 181 4.17 21.94 14.36
N LEU A 182 3.46 22.07 15.49
CA LEU A 182 2.63 23.25 15.78
C LEU A 182 3.46 24.51 16.01
N GLY A 183 4.60 24.37 16.71
CA GLY A 183 5.51 25.46 17.00
C GLY A 183 6.33 25.95 15.81
N ASN A 184 6.70 25.00 14.94
CA ASN A 184 7.45 25.25 13.70
C ASN A 184 6.52 25.23 12.48
N LYS A 185 5.38 25.92 12.52
CA LYS A 185 4.67 26.24 11.29
C LYS A 185 5.64 27.10 10.45
N LYS A 186 6.55 26.44 9.74
CA LYS A 186 7.22 27.08 8.63
C LYS A 186 6.10 27.51 7.70
N ASP A 187 6.06 28.79 7.41
CA ASP A 187 5.47 29.30 6.19
C ASP A 187 6.15 28.51 5.05
N THR A 188 5.66 27.31 4.77
CA THR A 188 5.96 26.63 3.54
C THR A 188 5.30 27.53 2.50
N GLY A 189 6.11 28.35 1.85
CA GLY A 189 5.66 29.38 0.90
C GLY A 189 4.88 28.86 -0.31
N ASP A 190 4.59 27.58 -0.36
CA ASP A 190 3.56 26.95 -1.15
C ASP A 190 2.24 26.96 -0.38
N SER A 191 1.54 28.09 -0.44
CA SER A 191 0.10 28.09 -0.19
C SER A 191 -0.54 27.10 -1.16
N THR A 192 -0.89 25.91 -0.64
CA THR A 192 -1.56 24.90 -1.46
C THR A 192 -2.85 25.51 -1.98
N SER A 193 -2.91 25.85 -3.27
CA SER A 193 -4.08 26.52 -3.83
C SER A 193 -5.31 25.61 -3.64
N LEU A 194 -6.47 26.20 -3.36
CA LEU A 194 -7.73 25.47 -3.22
C LEU A 194 -8.02 24.58 -4.44
N LEU A 195 -7.61 25.01 -5.64
CA LEU A 195 -7.70 24.25 -6.87
C LEU A 195 -6.90 22.93 -6.81
N LYS A 196 -5.73 22.94 -6.18
CA LYS A 196 -4.90 21.74 -6.00
C LYS A 196 -5.50 20.78 -4.95
N ILE A 197 -6.13 21.31 -3.90
CA ILE A 197 -6.79 20.50 -2.87
C ILE A 197 -8.06 19.85 -3.41
N LEU A 198 -8.85 20.57 -4.19
CA LEU A 198 -10.09 20.08 -4.80
C LEU A 198 -9.84 19.36 -6.14
N GLY A 199 -8.59 19.19 -6.50
CA GLY A 199 -8.17 18.50 -7.72
C GLY A 199 -8.55 17.02 -7.72
N VAL A 200 -8.38 16.44 -8.90
CA VAL A 200 -8.47 15.00 -9.14
C VAL A 200 -7.15 14.52 -9.71
N ASN A 201 -6.78 13.28 -9.42
CA ASN A 201 -5.59 12.65 -9.96
C ASN A 201 -5.94 11.73 -11.14
N PRO A 202 -6.05 12.27 -12.37
CA PRO A 202 -6.45 11.51 -13.55
C PRO A 202 -5.36 10.54 -14.03
N THR A 203 -4.11 10.73 -13.58
CA THR A 203 -2.99 9.85 -13.90
C THR A 203 -2.99 8.59 -13.05
N LEU A 204 -3.68 8.62 -11.90
CA LEU A 204 -3.64 7.56 -10.88
C LEU A 204 -2.21 7.11 -10.54
N ASP A 205 -1.25 8.05 -10.54
CA ASP A 205 0.13 7.79 -10.14
C ASP A 205 0.25 7.36 -8.68
N SER A 206 -0.78 7.61 -7.88
CA SER A 206 -0.91 7.08 -6.52
C SER A 206 -0.95 5.55 -6.45
N ILE A 207 -1.45 4.88 -7.48
CA ILE A 207 -1.51 3.42 -7.57
C ILE A 207 -0.51 2.86 -8.59
N LEU A 208 -0.31 3.56 -9.73
CA LEU A 208 0.43 3.04 -10.88
C LEU A 208 1.89 3.55 -10.90
N TYR A 209 2.83 2.64 -10.94
CA TYR A 209 4.27 2.82 -11.23
C TYR A 209 5.04 3.82 -10.37
N SER A 210 4.39 4.73 -9.67
CA SER A 210 5.08 5.73 -8.87
C SER A 210 5.72 5.12 -7.62
N PRO A 211 7.00 5.39 -7.35
CA PRO A 211 7.64 4.98 -6.09
C PRO A 211 7.14 5.80 -4.89
N TYR A 212 6.47 6.91 -5.14
CA TYR A 212 5.87 7.77 -4.10
C TYR A 212 4.40 7.45 -3.83
N GLY A 213 3.84 6.43 -4.49
CA GLY A 213 2.52 5.87 -4.28
C GLY A 213 2.61 4.38 -3.98
N CYS A 214 1.56 3.61 -4.29
CA CYS A 214 1.58 2.16 -4.13
C CYS A 214 2.50 1.46 -5.14
N GLY A 215 2.68 2.04 -6.34
CA GLY A 215 3.59 1.54 -7.36
C GLY A 215 3.22 0.17 -7.92
N LEU A 216 1.94 -0.04 -8.18
CA LEU A 216 1.38 -1.29 -8.71
C LEU A 216 1.17 -1.21 -10.23
N THR A 217 0.77 -2.33 -10.83
CA THR A 217 0.44 -2.46 -12.25
C THR A 217 -1.00 -2.12 -12.58
N LEU A 218 -1.28 -1.99 -13.89
CA LEU A 218 -2.63 -1.85 -14.43
C LEU A 218 -3.56 -3.01 -14.07
N PHE A 219 -3.03 -4.21 -13.85
CA PHE A 219 -3.85 -5.32 -13.37
C PHE A 219 -4.54 -5.00 -12.05
N CYS A 220 -3.87 -4.33 -11.11
CA CYS A 220 -4.47 -3.95 -9.83
C CYS A 220 -5.59 -2.92 -10.00
N LEU A 221 -5.45 -1.99 -10.94
CA LEU A 221 -6.51 -1.05 -11.30
C LEU A 221 -7.69 -1.75 -11.98
N TYR A 222 -7.41 -2.66 -12.91
CA TYR A 222 -8.44 -3.49 -13.56
C TYR A 222 -9.20 -4.35 -12.55
N ALA A 223 -8.48 -4.97 -11.62
CA ALA A 223 -9.06 -5.75 -10.53
C ALA A 223 -9.97 -4.89 -9.64
N LEU A 224 -9.56 -3.65 -9.34
CA LEU A 224 -10.38 -2.69 -8.60
C LEU A 224 -11.71 -2.43 -9.33
N PHE A 225 -11.68 -2.19 -10.65
CA PHE A 225 -12.89 -1.98 -11.45
C PHE A 225 -13.78 -3.23 -11.54
N LEU A 226 -13.20 -4.43 -11.64
CA LEU A 226 -13.95 -5.68 -11.56
C LEU A 226 -14.66 -5.81 -10.21
N CYS A 227 -13.95 -5.49 -9.10
CA CYS A 227 -14.51 -5.54 -7.74
C CYS A 227 -15.62 -4.50 -7.49
N ILE A 228 -15.65 -3.38 -8.21
CA ILE A 228 -16.76 -2.41 -8.17
C ILE A 228 -18.06 -3.06 -8.70
N ARG A 229 -17.98 -3.98 -9.64
CA ARG A 229 -19.17 -4.69 -10.18
C ARG A 229 -19.70 -5.73 -9.18
N GLU A 230 -18.85 -6.29 -8.34
CA GLU A 230 -19.19 -7.35 -7.40
C GLU A 230 -19.86 -6.80 -6.14
N LYS A 231 -21.06 -7.29 -5.80
CA LYS A 231 -21.84 -6.81 -4.65
C LYS A 231 -21.07 -6.86 -3.32
N LYS A 232 -20.26 -7.92 -3.12
CA LYS A 232 -19.52 -8.17 -1.86
C LYS A 232 -18.41 -7.13 -1.66
N THR A 233 -17.66 -6.79 -2.70
CA THR A 233 -16.46 -5.95 -2.64
C THR A 233 -16.71 -4.51 -3.07
N ARG A 234 -17.87 -4.21 -3.68
CA ARG A 234 -18.22 -2.92 -4.28
C ARG A 234 -17.92 -1.73 -3.38
N LYS A 235 -18.39 -1.77 -2.14
CA LYS A 235 -18.25 -0.63 -1.21
C LYS A 235 -16.78 -0.34 -0.89
N LEU A 236 -16.00 -1.39 -0.63
CA LEU A 236 -14.56 -1.26 -0.38
C LEU A 236 -13.83 -0.76 -1.63
N ALA A 237 -14.12 -1.33 -2.80
CA ALA A 237 -13.50 -0.95 -4.06
C ALA A 237 -13.80 0.52 -4.43
N ILE A 238 -15.06 0.97 -4.26
CA ILE A 238 -15.42 2.38 -4.47
C ILE A 238 -14.70 3.29 -3.47
N ALA A 239 -14.67 2.93 -2.18
CA ALA A 239 -13.99 3.73 -1.16
C ALA A 239 -12.49 3.87 -1.46
N VAL A 240 -11.81 2.77 -1.83
CA VAL A 240 -10.41 2.79 -2.24
C VAL A 240 -10.22 3.64 -3.50
N PHE A 241 -11.06 3.47 -4.53
CA PHE A 241 -10.99 4.28 -5.75
C PHE A 241 -11.14 5.78 -5.47
N VAL A 242 -12.11 6.16 -4.64
CA VAL A 242 -12.34 7.56 -4.23
C VAL A 242 -11.11 8.14 -3.52
N LEU A 243 -10.49 7.37 -2.61
CA LEU A 243 -9.25 7.79 -1.94
C LEU A 243 -8.09 7.99 -2.92
N LEU A 244 -7.99 7.15 -3.96
CA LEU A 244 -6.92 7.19 -4.96
C LEU A 244 -7.11 8.32 -5.97
N PHE A 245 -8.35 8.73 -6.21
CA PHE A 245 -8.70 9.65 -7.29
C PHE A 245 -8.77 11.11 -6.86
N PHE A 246 -9.18 11.42 -5.61
CA PHE A 246 -9.39 12.78 -5.15
C PHE A 246 -8.24 13.29 -4.28
N ASP A 247 -7.64 14.40 -4.66
CA ASP A 247 -6.47 15.02 -4.01
C ASP A 247 -6.77 15.54 -2.59
N ILE A 248 -8.04 15.81 -2.28
CA ILE A 248 -8.47 16.22 -0.93
C ILE A 248 -8.10 15.18 0.14
N PHE A 249 -8.14 13.89 -0.19
CA PHE A 249 -7.71 12.85 0.74
C PHE A 249 -6.20 12.87 0.95
N TYR A 250 -5.42 13.21 -0.09
CA TYR A 250 -3.98 13.36 0.05
C TYR A 250 -3.65 14.52 1.00
N TRP A 251 -4.37 15.62 0.88
CA TRP A 251 -4.21 16.77 1.76
C TRP A 251 -4.58 16.45 3.21
N ILE A 252 -5.74 15.83 3.45
CA ILE A 252 -6.19 15.44 4.81
C ILE A 252 -5.23 14.44 5.45
N LEU A 253 -4.83 13.37 4.73
CA LEU A 253 -3.98 12.32 5.26
C LEU A 253 -2.51 12.75 5.44
N ASN A 254 -2.09 13.82 4.78
CA ASN A 254 -0.80 14.46 5.02
C ASN A 254 -0.90 15.59 6.08
N ALA A 255 -1.84 15.51 7.03
CA ALA A 255 -2.06 16.49 8.10
C ALA A 255 -2.27 17.92 7.59
N THR A 256 -2.90 18.09 6.43
CA THR A 256 -3.21 19.36 5.76
C THR A 256 -1.99 20.21 5.36
N LEU A 257 -0.80 19.61 5.32
CA LEU A 257 0.44 20.32 5.00
C LEU A 257 0.70 20.44 3.49
N TYR A 258 0.41 19.36 2.73
CA TYR A 258 0.65 19.30 1.28
C TYR A 258 -0.15 18.18 0.62
N VAL A 259 -0.25 18.23 -0.72
CA VAL A 259 -0.92 17.21 -1.54
C VAL A 259 0.15 16.32 -2.17
N ARG A 260 0.35 15.09 -1.63
CA ARG A 260 1.28 14.08 -2.18
C ARG A 260 0.71 12.67 -1.98
N PRO A 261 0.87 11.75 -2.95
CA PRO A 261 0.23 10.44 -2.93
C PRO A 261 0.83 9.43 -1.92
N LYS A 262 1.99 9.70 -1.33
CA LYS A 262 2.67 8.78 -0.41
C LYS A 262 1.82 8.33 0.79
N CYS A 263 0.88 9.15 1.24
CA CYS A 263 -0.04 8.81 2.32
C CYS A 263 -0.99 7.65 1.98
N LEU A 264 -1.03 7.22 0.71
CA LEU A 264 -1.87 6.11 0.26
C LEU A 264 -1.17 4.74 0.29
N ILE A 265 0.13 4.69 0.54
CA ILE A 265 0.89 3.43 0.67
C ILE A 265 0.24 2.47 1.70
N PRO A 266 -0.32 2.91 2.85
CA PRO A 266 -1.01 2.02 3.79
C PRO A 266 -2.24 1.30 3.21
N PHE A 267 -2.77 1.74 2.08
CA PHE A 267 -3.89 1.04 1.41
C PHE A 267 -3.43 -0.09 0.48
N LEU A 268 -2.11 -0.24 0.27
CA LEU A 268 -1.52 -1.32 -0.54
C LEU A 268 -2.08 -2.71 -0.19
N PRO A 269 -2.16 -3.16 1.07
CA PRO A 269 -2.73 -4.46 1.39
C PRO A 269 -4.21 -4.58 1.01
N LEU A 270 -5.01 -3.52 1.12
CA LEU A 270 -6.42 -3.54 0.72
C LEU A 270 -6.60 -3.61 -0.80
N ILE A 271 -5.74 -2.92 -1.56
CA ILE A 271 -5.72 -3.00 -3.02
C ILE A 271 -5.36 -4.42 -3.46
N LEU A 272 -4.36 -5.03 -2.83
CA LEU A 272 -3.95 -6.41 -3.11
C LEU A 272 -5.01 -7.44 -2.66
N TYR A 273 -5.77 -7.18 -1.60
CA TYR A 273 -6.94 -7.96 -1.25
C TYR A 273 -8.02 -7.92 -2.34
N LEU A 274 -8.30 -6.73 -2.90
CA LEU A 274 -9.21 -6.59 -4.03
C LEU A 274 -8.66 -7.27 -5.30
N ALA A 275 -7.35 -7.19 -5.54
CA ALA A 275 -6.69 -7.92 -6.63
C ALA A 275 -6.83 -9.44 -6.45
N ALA A 276 -6.68 -9.94 -5.21
CA ALA A 276 -6.90 -11.35 -4.88
C ALA A 276 -8.36 -11.78 -5.14
N GLN A 277 -9.34 -10.96 -4.77
CA GLN A 277 -10.77 -11.22 -5.03
C GLN A 277 -11.06 -11.32 -6.54
N ALA A 278 -10.52 -10.38 -7.32
CA ALA A 278 -10.69 -10.39 -8.77
C ALA A 278 -9.99 -11.60 -9.41
N LEU A 279 -8.73 -11.87 -9.06
CA LEU A 279 -7.94 -12.96 -9.61
C LEU A 279 -8.57 -14.34 -9.31
N GLU A 280 -8.95 -14.57 -8.05
CA GLU A 280 -9.64 -15.79 -7.66
C GLU A 280 -11.00 -15.91 -8.33
N GLY A 281 -11.75 -14.81 -8.43
CA GLY A 281 -13.04 -14.76 -9.11
C GLY A 281 -12.94 -15.08 -10.60
N LEU A 282 -11.95 -14.53 -11.30
CA LEU A 282 -11.65 -14.84 -12.70
C LEU A 282 -11.25 -16.31 -12.86
N ARG A 283 -10.36 -16.82 -12.01
CA ARG A 283 -9.91 -18.21 -12.02
C ARG A 283 -11.05 -19.21 -11.80
N GLN A 284 -11.96 -18.88 -10.88
CA GLN A 284 -13.13 -19.70 -10.57
C GLN A 284 -14.33 -19.45 -11.52
N LYS A 285 -14.17 -18.61 -12.55
CA LYS A 285 -15.24 -18.18 -13.48
C LYS A 285 -16.44 -17.52 -12.78
N LYS A 286 -16.27 -17.04 -11.55
CA LYS A 286 -17.29 -16.28 -10.81
C LYS A 286 -17.36 -14.83 -11.26
N ILE A 287 -16.23 -14.25 -11.62
CA ILE A 287 -16.09 -12.93 -12.23
C ILE A 287 -15.72 -13.17 -13.69
N ARG A 288 -16.34 -12.43 -14.62
CA ARG A 288 -16.02 -12.50 -16.05
C ARG A 288 -15.08 -11.37 -16.45
N HIS A 289 -14.19 -11.67 -17.38
CA HIS A 289 -13.38 -10.67 -18.03
C HIS A 289 -14.26 -9.59 -18.69
N SER A 290 -13.77 -8.35 -18.73
CA SER A 290 -14.52 -7.22 -19.28
C SER A 290 -13.60 -6.33 -20.07
N LEU A 291 -13.65 -6.43 -21.40
CA LEU A 291 -12.87 -5.58 -22.30
C LEU A 291 -13.17 -4.08 -22.09
N PRO A 292 -14.43 -3.64 -21.91
CA PRO A 292 -14.71 -2.23 -21.62
C PRO A 292 -14.00 -1.70 -20.35
N LEU A 293 -13.89 -2.52 -19.29
CA LEU A 293 -13.16 -2.11 -18.08
C LEU A 293 -11.64 -2.09 -18.30
N ALA A 294 -11.11 -3.01 -19.11
CA ALA A 294 -9.70 -2.98 -19.50
C ALA A 294 -9.39 -1.73 -20.34
N LEU A 295 -10.27 -1.34 -21.26
CA LEU A 295 -10.16 -0.09 -22.01
C LEU A 295 -10.28 1.15 -21.12
N LEU A 296 -11.10 1.11 -20.06
CA LEU A 296 -11.17 2.19 -19.06
C LEU A 296 -9.81 2.39 -18.35
N CYS A 297 -9.04 1.32 -18.13
CA CYS A 297 -7.69 1.40 -17.57
C CYS A 297 -6.70 2.11 -18.52
N ALA A 298 -6.99 2.24 -19.81
CA ALA A 298 -6.17 3.00 -20.74
C ALA A 298 -6.22 4.51 -20.50
N ILE A 299 -7.29 5.04 -19.91
CA ILE A 299 -7.46 6.48 -19.69
C ILE A 299 -6.31 7.06 -18.83
N PRO A 300 -6.03 6.58 -17.61
CA PRO A 300 -4.93 7.10 -16.81
C PRO A 300 -3.57 6.91 -17.49
N VAL A 301 -3.39 5.83 -18.25
CA VAL A 301 -2.17 5.59 -19.04
C VAL A 301 -1.99 6.63 -20.12
N ILE A 302 -3.02 6.91 -20.90
CA ILE A 302 -2.97 7.95 -21.96
C ILE A 302 -2.67 9.31 -21.33
N VAL A 303 -3.31 9.64 -20.23
CA VAL A 303 -3.05 10.89 -19.49
C VAL A 303 -1.59 10.93 -19.02
N GLN A 304 -1.07 9.84 -18.41
CA GLN A 304 0.34 9.77 -18.03
C GLN A 304 1.27 9.96 -19.23
N LEU A 305 1.00 9.31 -20.37
CA LEU A 305 1.81 9.42 -21.57
C LEU A 305 1.83 10.84 -22.14
N ILE A 306 0.76 11.61 -21.98
CA ILE A 306 0.69 13.01 -22.39
C ILE A 306 1.52 13.90 -21.45
N PHE A 307 1.44 13.69 -20.14
CA PHE A 307 2.14 14.53 -19.16
C PHE A 307 3.60 14.11 -18.93
N LEU A 308 3.96 12.83 -19.13
CA LEU A 308 5.31 12.28 -18.93
C LEU A 308 6.14 12.24 -20.22
N LEU A 309 5.98 13.21 -21.11
CA LEU A 309 6.68 13.29 -22.42
C LEU A 309 8.21 13.21 -22.29
N HIS A 310 8.78 13.53 -21.15
CA HIS A 310 10.24 13.60 -20.93
C HIS A 310 10.89 12.31 -20.43
N ASN A 311 10.14 11.33 -19.91
CA ASN A 311 10.72 10.08 -19.38
C ASN A 311 10.39 8.87 -20.26
N GLN A 312 11.27 8.59 -21.24
CA GLN A 312 11.08 7.52 -22.22
C GLN A 312 10.99 6.12 -21.60
N GLN A 313 11.71 5.85 -20.50
CA GLN A 313 11.75 4.52 -19.88
C GLN A 313 10.39 4.15 -19.24
N ILE A 314 9.78 5.09 -18.53
CA ILE A 314 8.45 4.88 -17.93
C ILE A 314 7.39 4.71 -19.03
N ARG A 315 7.52 5.44 -20.16
CA ARG A 315 6.60 5.31 -21.31
C ARG A 315 6.55 3.89 -21.85
N HIS A 316 7.71 3.27 -22.08
CA HIS A 316 7.77 1.90 -22.59
C HIS A 316 7.16 0.90 -21.62
N LEU A 317 7.43 1.05 -20.32
CA LEU A 317 6.87 0.20 -19.29
C LEU A 317 5.33 0.28 -19.24
N VAL A 318 4.81 1.50 -19.15
CA VAL A 318 3.37 1.76 -19.02
C VAL A 318 2.62 1.29 -20.28
N THR A 319 3.22 1.50 -21.48
CA THR A 319 2.67 1.02 -22.74
C THR A 319 2.66 -0.51 -22.81
N ALA A 320 3.75 -1.16 -22.40
CA ALA A 320 3.85 -2.62 -22.41
C ALA A 320 2.82 -3.26 -21.46
N ASP A 321 2.62 -2.72 -20.25
CA ASP A 321 1.63 -3.20 -19.30
C ASP A 321 0.19 -3.00 -19.84
N LEU A 322 -0.09 -1.88 -20.51
CA LEU A 322 -1.38 -1.65 -21.15
C LEU A 322 -1.66 -2.68 -22.26
N VAL A 323 -0.69 -2.92 -23.14
CA VAL A 323 -0.80 -3.92 -24.21
C VAL A 323 -1.04 -5.30 -23.60
N LEU A 324 -0.26 -5.67 -22.56
CA LEU A 324 -0.41 -6.95 -21.87
C LEU A 324 -1.80 -7.08 -21.25
N LEU A 325 -2.29 -6.04 -20.55
CA LEU A 325 -3.63 -6.05 -19.97
C LEU A 325 -4.71 -6.23 -21.02
N LEU A 326 -4.65 -5.50 -22.14
CA LEU A 326 -5.64 -5.58 -23.20
C LEU A 326 -5.62 -6.95 -23.89
N VAL A 327 -4.43 -7.51 -24.15
CA VAL A 327 -4.28 -8.86 -24.72
C VAL A 327 -4.84 -9.91 -23.75
N CYS A 328 -4.47 -9.86 -22.46
CA CYS A 328 -4.98 -10.80 -21.47
C CYS A 328 -6.49 -10.70 -21.28
N ALA A 329 -7.05 -9.48 -21.25
CA ALA A 329 -8.49 -9.28 -21.11
C ALA A 329 -9.25 -9.79 -22.37
N SER A 330 -8.73 -9.52 -23.57
CA SER A 330 -9.33 -9.98 -24.84
C SER A 330 -9.29 -11.50 -24.97
N LEU A 331 -8.14 -12.11 -24.65
CA LEU A 331 -8.01 -13.57 -24.60
C LEU A 331 -8.92 -14.18 -23.54
N GLY A 332 -9.02 -13.56 -22.37
CA GLY A 332 -9.91 -14.01 -21.31
C GLY A 332 -11.37 -14.01 -21.76
N VAL A 333 -11.87 -12.95 -22.38
CA VAL A 333 -13.22 -12.89 -22.95
C VAL A 333 -13.42 -13.99 -23.99
N PHE A 334 -12.47 -14.15 -24.93
CA PHE A 334 -12.55 -15.17 -25.98
C PHE A 334 -12.58 -16.60 -25.41
N LEU A 335 -11.75 -16.90 -24.42
CA LEU A 335 -11.69 -18.21 -23.78
C LEU A 335 -12.96 -18.50 -22.96
N GLU A 336 -13.54 -17.48 -22.33
CA GLU A 336 -14.82 -17.61 -21.62
C GLU A 336 -15.98 -17.89 -22.58
N GLU A 337 -16.03 -17.21 -23.74
CA GLU A 337 -17.04 -17.46 -24.77
C GLU A 337 -16.95 -18.88 -25.37
N LYS A 338 -15.74 -19.43 -25.47
CA LYS A 338 -15.51 -20.80 -25.95
C LYS A 338 -15.57 -21.85 -24.85
N GLU A 339 -15.83 -21.47 -23.60
CA GLU A 339 -15.84 -22.34 -22.42
C GLU A 339 -14.51 -23.10 -22.19
N ILE A 340 -13.41 -22.62 -22.77
CA ILE A 340 -12.09 -23.22 -22.63
C ILE A 340 -11.56 -22.97 -21.22
N THR A 341 -11.04 -24.02 -20.59
CA THR A 341 -10.38 -23.89 -19.28
C THR A 341 -8.91 -23.57 -19.47
N ILE A 342 -8.45 -22.48 -18.85
CA ILE A 342 -7.03 -22.11 -18.85
C ILE A 342 -6.29 -23.01 -17.85
N PRO A 343 -5.27 -23.77 -18.27
CA PRO A 343 -4.49 -24.59 -17.35
C PRO A 343 -3.71 -23.72 -16.37
N VAL A 344 -3.50 -24.23 -15.15
CA VAL A 344 -2.80 -23.50 -14.07
C VAL A 344 -1.39 -23.05 -14.48
N SER A 345 -0.72 -23.83 -15.32
CA SER A 345 0.60 -23.49 -15.87
C SER A 345 0.60 -22.18 -16.65
N CYS A 346 -0.45 -21.88 -17.43
CA CYS A 346 -0.57 -20.63 -18.15
C CYS A 346 -0.71 -19.44 -17.21
N TRP A 347 -1.41 -19.59 -16.08
CA TRP A 347 -1.50 -18.56 -15.04
C TRP A 347 -0.13 -18.26 -14.43
N TRP A 348 0.69 -19.30 -14.17
CA TRP A 348 2.04 -19.13 -13.64
C TRP A 348 2.99 -18.43 -14.62
N ILE A 349 2.89 -18.76 -15.91
CA ILE A 349 3.69 -18.10 -16.96
C ILE A 349 3.33 -16.62 -17.07
N ASN A 350 2.03 -16.29 -17.06
CA ASN A 350 1.58 -14.90 -17.11
C ASN A 350 2.03 -14.11 -15.87
N LEU A 351 1.94 -14.73 -14.68
CA LEU A 351 2.44 -14.11 -13.44
C LEU A 351 3.95 -13.86 -13.52
N GLY A 352 4.73 -14.85 -13.99
CA GLY A 352 6.17 -14.70 -14.16
C GLY A 352 6.51 -13.56 -15.12
N GLY A 353 5.82 -13.47 -16.25
CA GLY A 353 5.96 -12.37 -17.22
C GLY A 353 5.64 -11.01 -16.61
N LEU A 354 4.56 -10.92 -15.83
CA LEU A 354 4.14 -9.69 -15.16
C LEU A 354 5.17 -9.25 -14.10
N VAL A 355 5.70 -10.19 -13.31
CA VAL A 355 6.75 -9.91 -12.31
C VAL A 355 8.02 -9.39 -13.00
N LEU A 356 8.42 -10.00 -14.10
CA LEU A 356 9.58 -9.53 -14.87
C LEU A 356 9.37 -8.13 -15.45
N LEU A 357 8.17 -7.85 -15.96
CA LEU A 357 7.79 -6.52 -16.46
C LEU A 357 7.81 -5.45 -15.38
N LEU A 358 7.59 -5.82 -14.11
CA LEU A 358 7.66 -4.89 -12.99
C LEU A 358 9.07 -4.76 -12.43
N ALA A 359 9.75 -5.88 -12.21
CA ALA A 359 11.05 -5.92 -11.53
C ALA A 359 12.15 -5.27 -12.39
N ILE A 360 12.21 -5.57 -13.69
CA ILE A 360 13.28 -5.08 -14.56
C ILE A 360 13.28 -3.55 -14.69
N PRO A 361 12.16 -2.87 -15.01
CA PRO A 361 12.16 -1.41 -15.11
C PRO A 361 12.36 -0.73 -13.76
N SER A 362 11.88 -1.34 -12.67
CA SER A 362 12.11 -0.82 -11.32
C SER A 362 13.59 -0.87 -10.96
N MET A 363 14.29 -1.96 -11.28
CA MET A 363 15.74 -2.08 -11.12
C MET A 363 16.51 -1.08 -12.00
N LEU A 364 16.11 -0.90 -13.26
CA LEU A 364 16.74 0.05 -14.17
C LEU A 364 16.53 1.50 -13.73
N TYR A 365 15.35 1.82 -13.22
CA TYR A 365 15.06 3.15 -12.65
C TYR A 365 15.92 3.44 -11.42
N LEU A 366 16.11 2.44 -10.56
CA LEU A 366 16.94 2.56 -9.37
C LEU A 366 18.41 2.77 -9.70
N THR A 367 18.98 1.95 -10.58
CA THR A 367 20.41 2.01 -10.90
C THR A 367 20.76 3.33 -11.57
N LYS A 368 20.04 3.73 -12.63
CA LYS A 368 20.33 4.98 -13.33
C LYS A 368 20.03 6.23 -12.53
N GLY A 369 18.90 6.30 -11.85
CA GLY A 369 18.55 7.46 -11.02
C GLY A 369 19.46 7.63 -9.81
N GLN A 370 20.10 6.56 -9.33
CA GLN A 370 21.09 6.64 -8.27
C GLN A 370 22.45 7.10 -8.76
N GLU A 371 22.94 6.56 -9.87
CA GLU A 371 24.22 6.98 -10.45
C GLU A 371 24.23 8.47 -10.76
N GLU A 372 23.17 9.00 -11.38
CA GLU A 372 23.03 10.44 -11.64
C GLU A 372 22.95 11.26 -10.35
N HIS A 373 22.21 10.79 -9.34
CA HIS A 373 22.04 11.53 -8.10
C HIS A 373 23.29 11.51 -7.21
N TYR A 374 24.01 10.39 -7.13
CA TYR A 374 25.27 10.31 -6.39
C TYR A 374 26.39 11.07 -7.10
N ALA A 375 26.43 11.06 -8.42
CA ALA A 375 27.37 11.90 -9.18
C ALA A 375 27.11 13.38 -8.89
N THR A 376 25.86 13.84 -8.92
CA THR A 376 25.50 15.24 -8.62
C THR A 376 25.85 15.61 -7.19
N ILE A 377 25.54 14.75 -6.18
CA ILE A 377 25.93 15.01 -4.80
C ILE A 377 27.43 15.01 -4.61
N ALA A 378 28.17 14.11 -5.27
CA ALA A 378 29.61 14.06 -5.21
C ALA A 378 30.26 15.31 -5.84
N ASP A 379 29.70 15.80 -6.93
CA ASP A 379 30.18 17.02 -7.59
C ASP A 379 29.82 18.27 -6.76
N GLU A 380 28.59 18.37 -6.26
CA GLU A 380 28.18 19.45 -5.35
C GLU A 380 29.01 19.44 -4.05
N SER A 381 29.32 18.26 -3.48
CA SER A 381 30.15 18.18 -2.27
C SER A 381 31.59 18.55 -2.50
N ARG A 382 32.13 18.35 -3.73
CA ARG A 382 33.46 18.83 -4.09
C ARG A 382 33.52 20.36 -4.21
N ASP A 383 32.41 20.98 -4.64
CA ASP A 383 32.33 22.44 -4.76
C ASP A 383 32.09 23.14 -3.41
N TYR A 384 31.44 22.44 -2.43
CA TYR A 384 31.13 23.02 -1.11
C TYR A 384 32.22 22.86 -0.05
N PHE A 385 33.09 21.85 -0.16
CA PHE A 385 34.17 21.60 0.78
C PHE A 385 35.50 21.48 0.03
N SER A 386 36.19 22.56 -0.12
CA SER A 386 37.57 22.49 -0.53
C SER A 386 38.40 21.78 0.55
N ARG A 387 39.49 21.12 0.17
CA ARG A 387 40.38 20.43 1.12
C ARG A 387 40.90 21.36 2.21
N GLU A 388 41.01 22.66 1.91
CA GLU A 388 41.41 23.71 2.82
C GLU A 388 40.33 24.02 3.89
N ASP A 389 39.03 23.92 3.54
CA ASP A 389 37.94 24.12 4.50
C ASP A 389 37.83 22.97 5.50
N LEU A 390 38.16 21.74 5.10
CA LEU A 390 38.19 20.57 5.99
C LEU A 390 39.42 20.61 6.94
N GLU A 391 40.57 21.10 6.47
CA GLU A 391 41.76 21.27 7.31
C GLU A 391 41.63 22.43 8.30
N ALA A 392 40.79 23.43 8.01
CA ALA A 392 40.49 24.52 8.91
C ALA A 392 39.48 24.17 10.01
N CYS A 393 38.74 23.07 9.88
CA CYS A 393 37.78 22.57 10.87
C CYS A 393 38.34 21.49 11.82
N CYS A 394 39.58 21.02 11.60
CA CYS A 394 40.33 20.14 12.49
C CYS A 394 41.35 20.89 13.30
#